data_692e60255138b1bb38cfc33c24cfaa9f
#
_entry.id   692e60255138b1bb38cfc33c24cfaa9f
#
_cell.length_a   1.000
_cell.length_b   1.000
_cell.length_c   1.000
_cell.angle_alpha   90.00
_cell.angle_beta   90.00
_cell.angle_gamma   90.00
#
_symmetry.space_group_name_H-M   'P 1'
#
loop_
_entity.id
_entity.type
_entity.pdbx_description
1 polymer ?
#
loop_
_entity_poly.entity_id
_entity_poly.type
_entity_poly.pdbx_seq_one_letter_code
_entity_poly.pdbx_strand_id
1 'polypeptide(L)'
;MTYPDNIIYSKDHIWLKPNGDSYILGITDFAQDLLGDIVYVEINKNSEFKKNQALGSIESVKTASDIIAPENGKITLINPEIESSPEKINVDPFNIWICRVEFMSEVEENDFLS
;
A
#
# COMPACT_ATOMS: atom_id res chain seq x y z
N MET A 1 -13.47 11.29 -8.86
CA MET A 1 -12.79 10.69 -7.69
C MET A 1 -11.91 11.74 -7.03
N THR A 2 -12.08 11.95 -5.74
CA THR A 2 -11.31 12.96 -5.01
C THR A 2 -10.29 12.27 -4.10
N TYR A 3 -9.02 12.62 -4.27
CA TYR A 3 -7.95 12.05 -3.46
C TYR A 3 -7.56 13.02 -2.33
N PRO A 4 -7.29 12.53 -1.13
CA PRO A 4 -6.84 13.36 -0.02
C PRO A 4 -5.52 14.09 -0.33
N ASP A 5 -5.40 15.34 0.11
CA ASP A 5 -4.24 16.18 -0.20
C ASP A 5 -3.00 15.89 0.64
N ASN A 6 -3.17 15.26 1.81
CA ASN A 6 -2.07 15.00 2.75
C ASN A 6 -1.42 13.63 2.56
N ILE A 7 -1.66 13.01 1.42
CA ILE A 7 -1.19 11.66 1.09
C ILE A 7 -0.32 11.74 -0.16
N ILE A 8 0.78 10.97 -0.16
CA ILE A 8 1.65 10.83 -1.31
C ILE A 8 1.17 9.64 -2.13
N TYR A 9 1.08 9.79 -3.45
CA TYR A 9 0.59 8.73 -4.34
C TYR A 9 1.72 8.27 -5.27
N SER A 10 1.90 6.95 -5.38
CA SER A 10 2.88 6.40 -6.31
C SER A 10 2.22 6.12 -7.67
N LYS A 11 3.07 6.00 -8.70
CA LYS A 11 2.64 5.62 -10.05
C LYS A 11 2.04 4.21 -10.11
N ASP A 12 2.31 3.40 -9.09
CA ASP A 12 1.79 2.03 -8.97
C ASP A 12 0.48 1.97 -8.19
N HIS A 13 -0.17 3.12 -8.01
CA HIS A 13 -1.49 3.25 -7.37
C HIS A 13 -1.50 2.84 -5.90
N ILE A 14 -0.40 3.06 -5.21
CA ILE A 14 -0.37 2.98 -3.76
C ILE A 14 -0.33 4.38 -3.16
N TRP A 15 -0.77 4.49 -1.92
CA TRP A 15 -0.67 5.75 -1.20
C TRP A 15 0.21 5.56 0.03
N LEU A 16 0.87 6.66 0.43
CA LEU A 16 1.73 6.73 1.61
C LEU A 16 1.28 7.90 2.45
N LYS A 17 1.10 7.66 3.73
CA LYS A 17 0.74 8.69 4.69
C LYS A 17 1.82 8.73 5.77
N PRO A 18 2.42 9.91 6.05
CA PRO A 18 3.42 10.03 7.11
C PRO A 18 2.86 9.61 8.46
N ASN A 19 3.66 8.87 9.23
CA ASN A 19 3.30 8.37 10.55
C ASN A 19 4.54 8.41 11.44
N GLY A 20 4.87 9.59 11.98
CA GLY A 20 6.13 9.79 12.69
C GLY A 20 7.32 9.68 11.74
N ASP A 21 8.28 8.82 12.08
CA ASP A 21 9.44 8.56 11.23
C ASP A 21 9.19 7.47 10.18
N SER A 22 7.97 6.98 10.12
CA SER A 22 7.58 5.92 9.19
C SER A 22 6.42 6.38 8.31
N TYR A 23 5.94 5.46 7.46
CA TYR A 23 4.78 5.68 6.61
C TYR A 23 3.83 4.51 6.75
N ILE A 24 2.54 4.79 6.70
CA ILE A 24 1.54 3.75 6.46
C ILE A 24 1.22 3.74 4.98
N LEU A 25 0.96 2.56 4.46
CA LEU A 25 0.80 2.31 3.02
C LEU A 25 -0.53 1.61 2.76
N GLY A 26 -1.20 2.03 1.73
CA GLY A 26 -2.42 1.38 1.25
C GLY A 26 -2.51 1.51 -0.27
N ILE A 27 -3.63 1.08 -0.83
CA ILE A 27 -3.89 1.23 -2.26
C ILE A 27 -4.95 2.30 -2.49
N THR A 28 -4.88 2.93 -3.67
CA THR A 28 -5.81 4.01 -4.02
C THR A 28 -7.19 3.45 -4.34
N ASP A 29 -8.18 4.33 -4.34
CA ASP A 29 -9.54 3.98 -4.76
C ASP A 29 -9.55 3.48 -6.20
N PHE A 30 -8.73 4.08 -7.06
CA PHE A 30 -8.57 3.62 -8.45
C PHE A 30 -8.09 2.17 -8.50
N ALA A 31 -7.08 1.83 -7.68
CA ALA A 31 -6.53 0.47 -7.67
C ALA A 31 -7.56 -0.56 -7.19
N GLN A 32 -8.29 -0.27 -6.10
CA GLN A 32 -9.29 -1.23 -5.61
C GLN A 32 -10.44 -1.41 -6.61
N ASP A 33 -10.80 -0.35 -7.32
CA ASP A 33 -11.84 -0.43 -8.34
C ASP A 33 -11.42 -1.32 -9.52
N LEU A 34 -10.17 -1.20 -9.96
CA LEU A 34 -9.63 -2.07 -11.01
C LEU A 34 -9.57 -3.53 -10.58
N LEU A 35 -9.21 -3.78 -9.32
CA LEU A 35 -9.08 -5.14 -8.81
C LEU A 35 -10.44 -5.82 -8.61
N GLY A 36 -11.45 -5.06 -8.19
CA GLY A 36 -12.73 -5.61 -7.77
C GLY A 36 -12.67 -6.12 -6.33
N ASP A 37 -13.54 -7.05 -5.98
CA ASP A 37 -13.68 -7.53 -4.60
C ASP A 37 -12.40 -8.21 -4.12
N ILE A 38 -11.75 -7.61 -3.13
CA ILE A 38 -10.51 -8.12 -2.55
C ILE A 38 -10.83 -9.25 -1.57
N VAL A 39 -10.18 -10.39 -1.77
CA VAL A 39 -10.43 -11.59 -0.96
C VAL A 39 -9.25 -11.99 -0.11
N TYR A 40 -8.04 -11.54 -0.44
CA TYR A 40 -6.85 -11.88 0.31
C TYR A 40 -5.73 -10.88 0.09
N VAL A 41 -4.99 -10.58 1.14
CA VAL A 41 -3.78 -9.74 1.08
C VAL A 41 -2.65 -10.49 1.77
N GLU A 42 -1.54 -10.69 1.07
CA GLU A 42 -0.35 -11.31 1.60
C GLU A 42 0.80 -10.31 1.60
N ILE A 43 1.41 -10.12 2.77
CA ILE A 43 2.54 -9.21 2.95
C ILE A 43 3.74 -10.00 3.46
N ASN A 44 4.93 -9.71 2.92
CA ASN A 44 6.18 -10.37 3.29
C ASN A 44 6.65 -9.86 4.66
N LYS A 45 6.31 -10.60 5.72
CA LYS A 45 6.59 -10.22 7.11
C LYS A 45 8.09 -10.11 7.37
N ASN A 46 8.46 -9.09 8.18
CA ASN A 46 9.83 -8.87 8.62
C ASN A 46 10.84 -8.71 7.48
N SER A 47 10.36 -8.27 6.34
CA SER A 47 11.19 -8.20 5.15
C SER A 47 11.75 -6.82 4.93
N GLU A 48 13.02 -6.78 4.58
CA GLU A 48 13.59 -5.64 3.89
C GLU A 48 13.22 -5.76 2.42
N PHE A 49 13.06 -4.63 1.77
CA PHE A 49 12.71 -4.60 0.36
C PHE A 49 13.51 -3.55 -0.36
N LYS A 50 13.63 -3.71 -1.66
CA LYS A 50 14.27 -2.74 -2.54
C LYS A 50 13.24 -2.07 -3.41
N LYS A 51 13.56 -0.86 -3.85
CA LYS A 51 12.71 -0.11 -4.79
C LYS A 51 12.33 -1.00 -5.97
N ASN A 52 11.06 -0.96 -6.34
CA ASN A 52 10.44 -1.74 -7.41
C ASN A 52 10.29 -3.25 -7.11
N GLN A 53 10.64 -3.69 -5.93
CA GLN A 53 10.41 -5.06 -5.49
C GLN A 53 9.00 -5.19 -4.92
N ALA A 54 8.40 -6.40 -5.01
CA ALA A 54 7.09 -6.64 -4.44
C ALA A 54 7.17 -6.74 -2.91
N LEU A 55 6.33 -5.98 -2.22
CA LEU A 55 6.15 -6.06 -0.75
C LEU A 55 5.23 -7.22 -0.38
N GLY A 56 4.38 -7.60 -1.30
CA GLY A 56 3.36 -8.60 -1.13
C GLY A 56 2.41 -8.57 -2.31
N SER A 57 1.25 -9.17 -2.16
CA SER A 57 0.25 -9.22 -3.23
C SER A 57 -1.16 -9.07 -2.69
N ILE A 58 -2.06 -8.64 -3.56
CA ILE A 58 -3.48 -8.52 -3.28
C ILE A 58 -4.21 -9.43 -4.27
N GLU A 59 -5.05 -10.33 -3.74
CA GLU A 59 -5.88 -11.17 -4.57
C GLU A 59 -7.33 -10.70 -4.52
N SER A 60 -7.93 -10.63 -5.70
CA SER A 60 -9.36 -10.34 -5.84
C SER A 60 -10.06 -11.54 -6.48
N VAL A 61 -11.38 -11.44 -6.61
CA VAL A 61 -12.18 -12.50 -7.23
C VAL A 61 -11.81 -12.73 -8.70
N LYS A 62 -11.17 -11.78 -9.35
CA LYS A 62 -10.87 -11.87 -10.80
C LYS A 62 -9.37 -11.84 -11.13
N THR A 63 -8.50 -11.41 -10.22
CA THR A 63 -7.08 -11.25 -10.53
C THR A 63 -6.23 -11.14 -9.27
N ALA A 64 -4.90 -11.13 -9.45
CA ALA A 64 -3.95 -10.84 -8.39
C ALA A 64 -3.00 -9.74 -8.85
N SER A 65 -2.53 -8.92 -7.93
CA SER A 65 -1.63 -7.81 -8.23
C SER A 65 -0.57 -7.68 -7.15
N ASP A 66 0.66 -7.38 -7.54
CA ASP A 66 1.74 -7.12 -6.58
C ASP A 66 1.65 -5.70 -6.03
N ILE A 67 2.06 -5.55 -4.77
CA ILE A 67 2.25 -4.25 -4.14
C ILE A 67 3.73 -3.90 -4.31
N ILE A 68 4.01 -2.86 -5.09
CA ILE A 68 5.37 -2.52 -5.48
C ILE A 68 5.98 -1.48 -4.55
N ALA A 69 7.19 -1.75 -4.07
CA ALA A 69 7.91 -0.85 -3.19
C ALA A 69 8.32 0.43 -3.91
N PRO A 70 7.97 1.62 -3.37
CA PRO A 70 8.35 2.89 -3.99
C PRO A 70 9.79 3.30 -3.69
N GLU A 71 10.42 2.71 -2.66
CA GLU A 71 11.79 3.01 -2.24
C GLU A 71 12.32 1.83 -1.42
N ASN A 72 13.64 1.79 -1.18
CA ASN A 72 14.26 0.80 -0.31
C ASN A 72 13.80 1.00 1.14
N GLY A 73 13.52 -0.09 1.85
CA GLY A 73 13.06 0.01 3.23
C GLY A 73 12.75 -1.34 3.85
N LYS A 74 11.95 -1.30 4.90
CA LYS A 74 11.52 -2.51 5.60
C LYS A 74 10.08 -2.37 6.10
N ILE A 75 9.41 -3.50 6.21
CA ILE A 75 8.06 -3.57 6.76
C ILE A 75 8.17 -3.71 8.27
N THR A 76 7.53 -2.82 9.03
CA THR A 76 7.60 -2.80 10.50
C THR A 76 6.32 -3.29 11.16
N LEU A 77 5.19 -3.23 10.46
CA LEU A 77 3.91 -3.68 11.02
C LEU A 77 2.93 -3.98 9.87
N ILE A 78 2.14 -5.01 10.05
CA ILE A 78 1.07 -5.36 9.11
C ILE A 78 -0.25 -5.10 9.83
N ASN A 79 -1.19 -4.44 9.14
CA ASN A 79 -2.50 -4.17 9.72
C ASN A 79 -3.28 -5.47 9.90
N PRO A 80 -3.61 -5.84 11.15
CA PRO A 80 -4.33 -7.10 11.38
C PRO A 80 -5.74 -7.14 10.76
N GLU A 81 -6.36 -5.99 10.53
CA GLU A 81 -7.68 -5.95 9.92
C GLU A 81 -7.68 -6.48 8.48
N ILE A 82 -6.59 -6.28 7.74
CA ILE A 82 -6.55 -6.75 6.36
C ILE A 82 -6.40 -8.27 6.27
N GLU A 83 -5.87 -8.90 7.30
CA GLU A 83 -5.76 -10.36 7.36
C GLU A 83 -7.12 -11.01 7.64
N SER A 84 -7.92 -10.38 8.49
CA SER A 84 -9.24 -10.90 8.86
C SER A 84 -10.36 -10.41 7.95
N SER A 85 -10.24 -9.21 7.42
CA SER A 85 -11.31 -8.56 6.64
C SER A 85 -10.74 -7.74 5.49
N PRO A 86 -10.09 -8.39 4.51
CA PRO A 86 -9.44 -7.68 3.40
C PRO A 86 -10.42 -6.88 2.53
N GLU A 87 -11.69 -7.24 2.51
CA GLU A 87 -12.74 -6.54 1.77
C GLU A 87 -12.99 -5.11 2.26
N LYS A 88 -12.51 -4.76 3.44
CA LYS A 88 -12.62 -3.38 3.94
C LYS A 88 -11.86 -2.39 3.07
N ILE A 89 -10.83 -2.85 2.36
CA ILE A 89 -10.09 -2.01 1.42
C ILE A 89 -11.01 -1.49 0.31
N ASN A 90 -11.96 -2.30 -0.14
CA ASN A 90 -12.92 -1.89 -1.16
C ASN A 90 -13.87 -0.79 -0.67
N VAL A 91 -14.16 -0.78 0.63
CA VAL A 91 -15.13 0.15 1.21
C VAL A 91 -14.50 1.50 1.53
N ASP A 92 -13.26 1.50 2.05
CA ASP A 92 -12.63 2.71 2.54
C ASP A 92 -11.10 2.68 2.31
N PRO A 93 -10.68 2.71 1.04
CA PRO A 93 -9.28 2.46 0.68
C PRO A 93 -8.29 3.46 1.26
N PHE A 94 -8.70 4.72 1.51
CA PHE A 94 -7.79 5.74 2.03
C PHE A 94 -7.66 5.73 3.56
N ASN A 95 -8.51 5.00 4.27
CA ASN A 95 -8.44 4.85 5.72
C ASN A 95 -8.00 3.46 6.15
N ILE A 96 -8.10 2.48 5.27
CA ILE A 96 -7.66 1.12 5.55
C ILE A 96 -6.24 0.95 5.04
N TRP A 97 -5.27 1.05 5.95
CA TRP A 97 -3.87 0.87 5.59
C TRP A 97 -3.52 -0.63 5.56
N ILE A 98 -2.51 -0.98 4.78
CA ILE A 98 -2.06 -2.37 4.61
C ILE A 98 -0.89 -2.67 5.55
N CYS A 99 0.15 -1.85 5.52
CA CYS A 99 1.32 -2.05 6.36
C CYS A 99 1.99 -0.73 6.68
N ARG A 100 2.85 -0.77 7.70
CA ARG A 100 3.73 0.35 8.04
C ARG A 100 5.12 0.02 7.56
N VAL A 101 5.77 0.99 6.94
CA VAL A 101 7.11 0.82 6.38
C VAL A 101 8.03 1.94 6.85
N GLU A 102 9.33 1.61 6.99
CA GLU A 102 10.38 2.59 7.18
C GLU A 102 11.25 2.56 5.94
N PHE A 103 11.47 3.72 5.34
CA PHE A 103 12.34 3.84 4.16
C PHE A 103 13.78 4.15 4.58
N MET A 104 14.74 3.63 3.83
CA MET A 104 16.17 3.83 4.11
C MET A 104 16.69 5.17 3.66
N SER A 105 15.95 5.86 2.79
CA SER A 105 16.26 7.21 2.35
C SER A 105 14.95 7.98 2.24
N GLU A 106 15.06 9.31 2.10
CA GLU A 106 13.87 10.13 1.93
C GLU A 106 13.12 9.72 0.67
N VAL A 107 11.80 9.68 0.80
CA VAL A 107 10.93 9.44 -0.34
C VAL A 107 10.93 10.70 -1.19
N GLU A 108 11.37 10.58 -2.44
CA GLU A 108 11.37 11.70 -3.36
C GLU A 108 10.00 11.86 -4.00
N GLU A 109 9.43 13.06 -3.83
CA GLU A 109 8.10 13.37 -4.38
C GLU A 109 8.04 13.24 -5.89
N ASN A 110 9.19 13.39 -6.57
CA ASN A 110 9.27 13.27 -8.02
C ASN A 110 8.92 11.88 -8.53
N ASP A 111 9.00 10.86 -7.68
CA ASP A 111 8.65 9.49 -8.02
C ASP A 111 7.17 9.20 -7.80
N PHE A 112 6.40 10.19 -7.34
CA PHE A 112 5.02 10.03 -6.95
C PHE A 112 4.10 10.97 -7.71
N LEU A 113 2.84 10.54 -7.84
CA LEU A 113 1.77 11.40 -8.33
C LEU A 113 1.34 12.31 -7.19
N SER A 114 1.23 13.57 -7.45
CA SER A 114 0.80 14.56 -6.45
C SER A 114 -0.66 14.95 -6.65
#